data_a883033d1a0686df151c8b68572bc1c5
#
_entry.id   a883033d1a0686df151c8b68572bc1c5
#
_cell.length_a   1.000
_cell.length_b   1.000
_cell.length_c   1.000
_cell.angle_alpha   90.00
_cell.angle_beta   90.00
_cell.angle_gamma   90.00
#
_symmetry.space_group_name_H-M   'P 1'
#
loop_
_entity.id
_entity.type
_entity.pdbx_description
1 polymer ?
#
loop_
_entity_poly.entity_id
_entity_poly.type
_entity_poly.pdbx_seq_one_letter_code
_entity_poly.pdbx_strand_id
1 'polypeptide(L)'
;MTKFNPSLQIKRIIVFFAMLPIILFIFGCKPSDESRAKVLKIYNWADYMNDTVLTNFPKWYKEQTGEEVRIVYQVFDMNEVMYTKIVLGKEDFDLVCPTQAVIERMINKKLMLPINKDFGKTTNYLSNISPFIQKQVNTFSTPEINASDYVVSYMWGISGILYNKSLVNKEEVKSWNCLWDPKNQGKVLMKDSYWDAYNISIIRARSNEIAQGRTSLYSAANNHTQEDIALVEQQLKMLKPNIAGWEADFGKEMMTKGKIWMSYAWSGDAVWAIEEAASVKVDLGFEVPYEGSNVWFDGWVIPKYAKNTKAASYFLDYLCSPEVALLNMGTTGYTSVIATPEILEAQTDTSLTKPVNVSYFFGTGARSVMINPIQYPDSIVINRCAIIHDFLDKNEIVLEMWSRAKGDNLNRTAAILIFTFFLALTIWITYRRFSRYVIKRHHRQWANRKSKTII
;
A
#
# COMPACT_ATOMS: atom_id res chain seq x y z
N MET A 1 47.81 -25.48 36.46
CA MET A 1 47.21 -24.53 37.43
C MET A 1 47.37 -23.11 36.90
N THR A 2 46.38 -22.60 36.18
CA THR A 2 46.37 -21.19 35.74
C THR A 2 45.77 -20.36 36.86
N LYS A 3 46.57 -19.51 37.45
CA LYS A 3 46.16 -18.59 38.52
C LYS A 3 45.12 -17.61 37.97
N PHE A 4 43.91 -17.61 38.56
CA PHE A 4 42.88 -16.67 38.30
C PHE A 4 43.29 -15.28 38.78
N ASN A 5 43.56 -14.37 37.87
CA ASN A 5 43.98 -13.02 38.20
C ASN A 5 42.78 -12.05 38.07
N PRO A 6 42.14 -11.68 39.18
CA PRO A 6 40.93 -10.82 39.17
C PRO A 6 41.20 -9.40 38.65
N SER A 7 42.44 -8.92 38.71
CA SER A 7 42.83 -7.61 38.19
C SER A 7 42.74 -7.49 36.66
N LEU A 8 42.90 -8.63 35.95
CA LEU A 8 42.82 -8.68 34.49
C LEU A 8 41.36 -8.62 33.98
N GLN A 9 40.43 -9.16 34.73
CA GLN A 9 38.99 -9.11 34.42
C GLN A 9 38.42 -7.68 34.63
N ILE A 10 38.84 -7.02 35.72
CA ILE A 10 38.41 -5.63 36.00
C ILE A 10 38.96 -4.68 34.94
N LYS A 11 40.20 -4.82 34.50
CA LYS A 11 40.75 -4.03 33.41
C LYS A 11 40.03 -4.27 32.08
N ARG A 12 39.59 -5.50 31.76
CA ARG A 12 38.81 -5.80 30.55
C ARG A 12 37.41 -5.20 30.59
N ILE A 13 36.78 -5.18 31.76
CA ILE A 13 35.45 -4.57 31.95
C ILE A 13 35.56 -3.05 31.83
N ILE A 14 36.57 -2.42 32.42
CA ILE A 14 36.81 -0.97 32.32
C ILE A 14 37.10 -0.56 30.86
N VAL A 15 37.87 -1.33 30.10
CA VAL A 15 38.15 -1.06 28.69
C VAL A 15 36.88 -1.23 27.85
N PHE A 16 36.03 -2.21 28.17
CA PHE A 16 34.75 -2.40 27.47
C PHE A 16 33.79 -1.26 27.72
N PHE A 17 33.68 -0.75 28.96
CA PHE A 17 32.84 0.40 29.30
C PHE A 17 33.44 1.75 28.80
N ALA A 18 34.76 1.85 28.67
CA ALA A 18 35.40 3.02 28.08
C ALA A 18 35.28 3.08 26.54
N MET A 19 35.18 1.92 25.87
CA MET A 19 34.93 1.86 24.42
C MET A 19 33.47 2.06 24.04
N LEU A 20 32.51 1.82 24.93
CA LEU A 20 31.07 1.97 24.66
C LEU A 20 30.67 3.39 24.23
N PRO A 21 31.13 4.48 24.89
CA PRO A 21 30.85 5.85 24.43
C PRO A 21 31.57 6.21 23.13
N ILE A 22 32.74 5.61 22.84
CA ILE A 22 33.48 5.85 21.57
C ILE A 22 32.72 5.21 20.40
N ILE A 23 32.17 4.03 20.58
CA ILE A 23 31.33 3.36 19.56
C ILE A 23 30.03 4.15 19.36
N LEU A 24 29.42 4.70 20.41
CA LEU A 24 28.21 5.55 20.29
C LEU A 24 28.52 6.90 19.60
N PHE A 25 29.76 7.42 19.69
CA PHE A 25 30.16 8.65 18.99
C PHE A 25 30.44 8.42 17.50
N ILE A 26 30.84 7.21 17.08
CA ILE A 26 31.13 6.89 15.67
C ILE A 26 29.83 6.70 14.86
N PHE A 27 28.69 6.32 15.50
CA PHE A 27 27.39 6.20 14.87
C PHE A 27 26.52 7.45 14.95
N GLY A 28 27.01 8.57 15.48
CA GLY A 28 26.30 9.81 15.71
C GLY A 28 26.51 10.92 14.69
N CYS A 29 27.15 10.69 13.54
CA CYS A 29 27.17 11.67 12.47
C CYS A 29 25.79 11.79 11.83
N LYS A 30 24.91 12.62 12.39
CA LYS A 30 23.81 13.20 11.60
C LYS A 30 24.46 13.94 10.43
N PRO A 31 24.07 13.67 9.18
CA PRO A 31 24.51 14.51 8.07
C PRO A 31 24.19 15.95 8.42
N SER A 32 25.10 16.88 8.12
CA SER A 32 24.86 18.30 8.32
C SER A 32 23.56 18.71 7.61
N ASP A 33 22.80 19.65 8.16
CA ASP A 33 21.54 20.13 7.53
C ASP A 33 21.78 20.60 6.09
N GLU A 34 22.97 21.09 5.80
CA GLU A 34 23.41 21.51 4.47
C GLU A 34 23.53 20.33 3.47
N SER A 35 24.00 19.16 3.92
CA SER A 35 24.02 17.94 3.09
C SER A 35 22.62 17.37 2.86
N ARG A 36 21.70 17.55 3.82
CA ARG A 36 20.33 17.06 3.76
C ARG A 36 19.47 17.85 2.76
N ALA A 37 19.72 19.15 2.59
CA ALA A 37 19.06 19.99 1.60
C ALA A 37 19.33 19.57 0.13
N LYS A 38 20.42 18.84 -0.12
CA LYS A 38 20.78 18.29 -1.44
C LYS A 38 20.25 16.87 -1.67
N VAL A 39 19.42 16.35 -0.78
CA VAL A 39 18.87 15.00 -0.87
C VAL A 39 17.36 15.10 -0.95
N LEU A 40 16.77 14.41 -1.93
CA LEU A 40 15.33 14.17 -2.03
C LEU A 40 15.06 12.74 -1.59
N LYS A 41 14.41 12.55 -0.44
CA LYS A 41 14.00 11.24 0.07
C LYS A 41 12.58 10.93 -0.33
N ILE A 42 12.42 9.89 -1.14
CA ILE A 42 11.14 9.43 -1.68
C ILE A 42 10.78 8.08 -1.06
N TYR A 43 9.54 7.90 -0.65
CA TYR A 43 9.00 6.65 -0.13
C TYR A 43 7.73 6.29 -0.89
N ASN A 44 7.78 5.23 -1.69
CA ASN A 44 6.75 4.85 -2.65
C ASN A 44 6.38 3.37 -2.50
N TRP A 45 5.37 2.93 -3.21
CA TRP A 45 5.08 1.51 -3.40
C TRP A 45 6.20 0.81 -4.16
N ALA A 46 6.37 -0.48 -3.93
CA ALA A 46 7.25 -1.31 -4.75
C ALA A 46 6.75 -1.35 -6.20
N ASP A 47 7.66 -1.44 -7.16
CA ASP A 47 7.39 -1.54 -8.62
C ASP A 47 6.43 -0.47 -9.17
N TYR A 48 6.45 0.73 -8.60
CA TYR A 48 5.47 1.79 -8.89
C TYR A 48 6.08 3.06 -9.50
N MET A 49 7.29 2.96 -10.02
CA MET A 49 7.97 4.06 -10.74
C MET A 49 9.03 3.53 -11.69
N ASN A 50 9.15 4.15 -12.85
CA ASN A 50 10.21 3.85 -13.82
C ASN A 50 11.56 4.39 -13.33
N ASP A 51 12.60 3.55 -13.34
CA ASP A 51 13.95 3.92 -12.90
C ASP A 51 14.56 5.09 -13.68
N THR A 52 14.17 5.23 -14.98
CA THR A 52 14.62 6.34 -15.82
C THR A 52 14.11 7.68 -15.28
N VAL A 53 12.93 7.73 -14.72
CA VAL A 53 12.36 8.94 -14.08
C VAL A 53 13.22 9.38 -12.90
N LEU A 54 13.63 8.43 -12.05
CA LEU A 54 14.49 8.70 -10.90
C LEU A 54 15.90 9.16 -11.31
N THR A 55 16.45 8.57 -12.39
CA THR A 55 17.79 8.90 -12.85
C THR A 55 17.85 10.21 -13.62
N ASN A 56 16.79 10.60 -14.34
CA ASN A 56 16.73 11.83 -15.13
C ASN A 56 16.37 13.06 -14.30
N PHE A 57 15.59 12.91 -13.24
CA PHE A 57 15.14 14.07 -12.44
C PHE A 57 16.28 14.94 -11.92
N PRO A 58 17.40 14.43 -11.36
CA PRO A 58 18.48 15.27 -10.88
C PRO A 58 19.07 16.20 -11.95
N LYS A 59 19.18 15.71 -13.20
CA LYS A 59 19.64 16.51 -14.33
C LYS A 59 18.61 17.58 -14.70
N TRP A 60 17.36 17.18 -14.86
CA TRP A 60 16.26 18.10 -15.14
C TRP A 60 16.14 19.19 -14.06
N TYR A 61 16.19 18.80 -12.76
CA TYR A 61 16.11 19.73 -11.65
C TYR A 61 17.26 20.77 -11.69
N LYS A 62 18.49 20.33 -11.98
CA LYS A 62 19.64 21.22 -12.14
C LYS A 62 19.46 22.19 -13.31
N GLU A 63 18.92 21.74 -14.43
CA GLU A 63 18.63 22.60 -15.59
C GLU A 63 17.57 23.66 -15.28
N GLN A 64 16.56 23.32 -14.46
CA GLN A 64 15.49 24.25 -14.10
C GLN A 64 15.88 25.24 -13.00
N THR A 65 16.66 24.81 -12.02
CA THR A 65 16.91 25.58 -10.79
C THR A 65 18.36 26.05 -10.61
N GLY A 66 19.32 25.45 -11.35
CA GLY A 66 20.75 25.59 -11.11
C GLY A 66 21.28 24.83 -9.89
N GLU A 67 20.42 24.13 -9.13
CA GLU A 67 20.77 23.41 -7.92
C GLU A 67 20.94 21.92 -8.17
N GLU A 68 21.79 21.28 -7.37
CA GLU A 68 22.01 19.82 -7.44
C GLU A 68 21.16 19.12 -6.38
N VAL A 69 20.59 17.98 -6.78
CA VAL A 69 19.87 17.08 -5.88
C VAL A 69 20.23 15.62 -6.21
N ARG A 70 20.32 14.77 -5.19
CA ARG A 70 20.36 13.31 -5.34
C ARG A 70 19.12 12.68 -4.73
N ILE A 71 18.64 11.61 -5.34
CA ILE A 71 17.47 10.88 -4.85
C ILE A 71 17.92 9.76 -3.91
N VAL A 72 17.20 9.59 -2.81
CA VAL A 72 17.17 8.38 -1.99
C VAL A 72 15.78 7.80 -2.07
N TYR A 73 15.63 6.70 -2.79
CA TYR A 73 14.36 6.03 -3.03
C TYR A 73 14.21 4.81 -2.13
N GLN A 74 13.08 4.72 -1.44
CA GLN A 74 12.71 3.58 -0.60
C GLN A 74 11.30 3.15 -0.96
N VAL A 75 10.99 1.87 -0.69
CA VAL A 75 9.67 1.30 -1.00
C VAL A 75 8.97 0.74 0.23
N PHE A 76 7.65 0.64 0.13
CA PHE A 76 6.79 -0.03 1.11
C PHE A 76 5.73 -0.88 0.38
N ASP A 77 5.18 -1.85 1.09
CA ASP A 77 4.15 -2.76 0.59
C ASP A 77 2.79 -2.52 1.24
N MET A 78 2.75 -1.72 2.33
CA MET A 78 1.53 -1.46 3.11
C MET A 78 1.48 -0.01 3.58
N ASN A 79 0.31 0.62 3.41
CA ASN A 79 0.05 1.98 3.90
C ASN A 79 0.31 2.13 5.41
N GLU A 80 -0.03 1.10 6.21
CA GLU A 80 0.13 1.11 7.67
C GLU A 80 1.59 1.21 8.09
N VAL A 81 2.49 0.53 7.37
CA VAL A 81 3.94 0.58 7.60
C VAL A 81 4.46 1.98 7.27
N MET A 82 4.09 2.50 6.10
CA MET A 82 4.45 3.86 5.68
C MET A 82 3.94 4.90 6.68
N TYR A 83 2.65 4.85 7.02
CA TYR A 83 2.02 5.79 7.95
C TYR A 83 2.69 5.76 9.33
N THR A 84 3.00 4.58 9.85
CA THR A 84 3.69 4.40 11.14
C THR A 84 5.08 5.05 11.13
N LYS A 85 5.86 4.88 10.06
CA LYS A 85 7.17 5.53 9.91
C LYS A 85 7.06 7.07 9.94
N ILE A 86 6.06 7.62 9.26
CA ILE A 86 5.84 9.08 9.22
C ILE A 86 5.37 9.60 10.58
N VAL A 87 4.39 8.94 11.21
CA VAL A 87 3.73 9.46 12.41
C VAL A 87 4.53 9.19 13.68
N LEU A 88 4.93 7.92 13.89
CA LEU A 88 5.63 7.49 15.10
C LEU A 88 7.14 7.63 14.95
N GLY A 89 7.69 7.22 13.80
CA GLY A 89 9.11 7.30 13.49
C GLY A 89 9.58 8.74 13.25
N LYS A 90 8.68 9.63 12.85
CA LYS A 90 9.00 11.01 12.44
C LYS A 90 10.14 11.07 11.43
N GLU A 91 10.16 10.04 10.53
CA GLU A 91 11.18 9.97 9.50
C GLU A 91 11.06 11.16 8.54
N ASP A 92 12.21 11.67 8.08
CA ASP A 92 12.33 12.89 7.30
C ASP A 92 12.22 12.65 5.78
N PHE A 93 11.26 11.80 5.36
CA PHE A 93 10.93 11.69 3.95
C PHE A 93 10.41 13.01 3.41
N ASP A 94 10.80 13.34 2.17
CA ASP A 94 10.34 14.55 1.49
C ASP A 94 9.07 14.30 0.68
N LEU A 95 8.91 13.07 0.17
CA LEU A 95 7.73 12.63 -0.56
C LEU A 95 7.31 11.24 -0.11
N VAL A 96 6.01 11.04 0.02
CA VAL A 96 5.38 9.73 0.17
C VAL A 96 4.16 9.65 -0.76
N CYS A 97 3.83 8.42 -1.22
CA CYS A 97 2.72 8.18 -2.15
C CYS A 97 1.68 7.23 -1.53
N PRO A 98 0.85 7.68 -0.57
CA PRO A 98 -0.23 6.88 -0.01
C PRO A 98 -1.46 6.79 -0.92
N THR A 99 -2.38 5.87 -0.60
CA THR A 99 -3.71 5.83 -1.20
C THR A 99 -4.59 6.96 -0.68
N GLN A 100 -5.68 7.29 -1.41
CA GLN A 100 -6.58 8.42 -1.13
C GLN A 100 -7.11 8.46 0.31
N ALA A 101 -7.49 7.33 0.90
CA ALA A 101 -8.03 7.30 2.25
C ALA A 101 -6.96 7.64 3.32
N VAL A 102 -5.71 7.22 3.09
CA VAL A 102 -4.60 7.59 3.98
C VAL A 102 -4.21 9.05 3.77
N ILE A 103 -4.30 9.57 2.54
CA ILE A 103 -4.14 11.00 2.26
C ILE A 103 -5.16 11.81 3.08
N GLU A 104 -6.43 11.43 3.05
CA GLU A 104 -7.49 12.08 3.82
C GLU A 104 -7.19 12.05 5.32
N ARG A 105 -6.74 10.90 5.85
CA ARG A 105 -6.27 10.78 7.25
C ARG A 105 -5.13 11.73 7.57
N MET A 106 -4.16 11.86 6.66
CA MET A 106 -3.02 12.76 6.84
C MET A 106 -3.45 14.23 6.81
N ILE A 107 -4.43 14.62 5.98
CA ILE A 107 -5.06 15.94 5.98
C ILE A 107 -5.68 16.22 7.35
N ASN A 108 -6.58 15.34 7.80
CA ASN A 108 -7.31 15.50 9.06
C ASN A 108 -6.39 15.56 10.29
N LYS A 109 -5.22 14.88 10.23
CA LYS A 109 -4.20 14.90 11.29
C LYS A 109 -3.15 16.00 11.12
N LYS A 110 -3.25 16.86 10.09
CA LYS A 110 -2.29 17.94 9.79
C LYS A 110 -0.84 17.42 9.71
N LEU A 111 -0.65 16.32 8.98
CA LEU A 111 0.62 15.60 8.85
C LEU A 111 1.37 15.92 7.55
N MET A 112 0.95 16.94 6.83
CA MET A 112 1.52 17.32 5.54
C MET A 112 1.92 18.79 5.52
N LEU A 113 2.82 19.12 4.60
CA LEU A 113 3.21 20.49 4.23
C LEU A 113 2.60 20.83 2.87
N PRO A 114 2.27 22.11 2.62
CA PRO A 114 1.76 22.53 1.33
C PRO A 114 2.84 22.40 0.24
N ILE A 115 2.38 22.15 -0.98
CA ILE A 115 3.21 22.09 -2.18
C ILE A 115 3.49 23.52 -2.63
N ASN A 116 4.76 23.82 -2.88
CA ASN A 116 5.11 25.10 -3.51
C ASN A 116 4.83 24.98 -5.01
N LYS A 117 3.89 25.78 -5.53
CA LYS A 117 3.50 25.81 -6.94
C LYS A 117 4.18 26.94 -7.72
N ASP A 118 5.11 27.64 -7.10
CA ASP A 118 5.97 28.61 -7.79
C ASP A 118 7.21 27.90 -8.37
N PHE A 119 7.16 27.59 -9.63
CA PHE A 119 8.24 26.93 -10.39
C PHE A 119 9.07 27.93 -11.19
N GLY A 120 8.91 29.23 -10.98
CA GLY A 120 9.62 30.29 -11.68
C GLY A 120 9.32 30.28 -13.18
N LYS A 121 10.33 29.95 -14.01
CA LYS A 121 10.18 29.87 -15.47
C LYS A 121 9.83 28.47 -15.97
N THR A 122 9.79 27.46 -15.10
CA THR A 122 9.45 26.09 -15.46
C THR A 122 7.95 26.01 -15.80
N THR A 123 7.61 25.20 -16.79
CA THR A 123 6.21 24.91 -17.10
C THR A 123 5.53 24.28 -15.89
N ASN A 124 4.35 24.76 -15.56
CA ASN A 124 3.55 24.16 -14.47
C ASN A 124 2.75 22.98 -15.01
N TYR A 125 3.30 21.77 -14.87
CA TYR A 125 2.66 20.54 -15.33
C TYR A 125 1.54 20.04 -14.39
N LEU A 126 1.39 20.58 -13.17
CA LEU A 126 0.30 20.21 -12.27
C LEU A 126 -1.09 20.46 -12.88
N SER A 127 -1.19 21.40 -13.82
CA SER A 127 -2.43 21.68 -14.56
C SER A 127 -2.86 20.55 -15.54
N ASN A 128 -1.98 19.58 -15.81
CA ASN A 128 -2.25 18.44 -16.67
C ASN A 128 -3.09 17.35 -15.97
N ILE A 129 -3.26 17.45 -14.66
CA ILE A 129 -4.09 16.49 -13.89
C ILE A 129 -5.55 16.59 -14.34
N SER A 130 -6.16 15.44 -14.58
CA SER A 130 -7.56 15.35 -14.98
C SER A 130 -8.49 16.09 -14.02
N PRO A 131 -9.41 16.94 -14.54
CA PRO A 131 -10.44 17.58 -13.70
C PRO A 131 -11.31 16.60 -12.93
N PHE A 132 -11.50 15.39 -13.47
CA PHE A 132 -12.21 14.32 -12.76
C PHE A 132 -11.48 13.90 -11.48
N ILE A 133 -10.18 13.65 -11.57
CA ILE A 133 -9.35 13.27 -10.42
C ILE A 133 -9.24 14.45 -9.44
N GLN A 134 -9.02 15.66 -9.95
CA GLN A 134 -8.94 16.86 -9.11
C GLN A 134 -10.22 17.09 -8.30
N LYS A 135 -11.38 16.78 -8.88
CA LYS A 135 -12.66 16.81 -8.16
C LYS A 135 -12.69 15.78 -7.01
N GLN A 136 -12.14 14.59 -7.20
CA GLN A 136 -12.05 13.59 -6.10
C GLN A 136 -11.14 14.08 -4.98
N VAL A 137 -9.97 14.64 -5.30
CA VAL A 137 -9.06 15.23 -4.30
C VAL A 137 -9.76 16.30 -3.49
N ASN A 138 -10.52 17.16 -4.15
CA ASN A 138 -11.22 18.27 -3.48
C ASN A 138 -12.27 17.82 -2.45
N THR A 139 -12.78 16.57 -2.55
CA THR A 139 -13.69 16.01 -1.53
C THR A 139 -13.02 15.82 -0.17
N PHE A 140 -11.70 15.78 -0.10
CA PHE A 140 -10.93 15.67 1.14
C PHE A 140 -10.61 17.01 1.80
N SER A 141 -11.03 18.12 1.19
CA SER A 141 -10.80 19.45 1.74
C SER A 141 -11.60 19.63 3.03
N THR A 142 -10.99 20.32 3.99
CA THR A 142 -11.63 20.77 5.22
C THR A 142 -11.82 22.30 5.17
N PRO A 143 -12.54 22.90 6.12
CA PRO A 143 -12.65 24.37 6.17
C PRO A 143 -11.30 25.10 6.25
N GLU A 144 -10.27 24.42 6.74
CA GLU A 144 -8.93 25.01 6.99
C GLU A 144 -7.90 24.58 5.92
N ILE A 145 -8.14 23.50 5.20
CA ILE A 145 -7.18 22.89 4.28
C ILE A 145 -7.86 22.63 2.94
N ASN A 146 -7.38 23.28 1.89
CA ASN A 146 -7.70 22.91 0.52
C ASN A 146 -6.80 21.74 0.11
N ALA A 147 -7.38 20.54 -0.08
CA ALA A 147 -6.63 19.33 -0.37
C ALA A 147 -5.73 19.47 -1.61
N SER A 148 -6.15 20.21 -2.62
CA SER A 148 -5.37 20.49 -3.84
C SER A 148 -4.02 21.19 -3.58
N ASP A 149 -3.84 21.84 -2.43
CA ASP A 149 -2.58 22.51 -2.10
C ASP A 149 -1.57 21.55 -1.41
N TYR A 150 -2.00 20.33 -1.08
CA TYR A 150 -1.21 19.35 -0.34
C TYR A 150 -1.01 18.03 -1.07
N VAL A 151 -1.79 17.77 -2.13
CA VAL A 151 -1.85 16.49 -2.82
C VAL A 151 -1.65 16.67 -4.31
N VAL A 152 -0.74 15.89 -4.91
CA VAL A 152 -0.63 15.68 -6.35
C VAL A 152 -0.97 14.22 -6.64
N SER A 153 -2.09 13.97 -7.30
CA SER A 153 -2.48 12.61 -7.69
C SER A 153 -1.46 12.02 -8.66
N TYR A 154 -1.32 10.69 -8.67
CA TYR A 154 -0.29 9.99 -9.43
C TYR A 154 -0.87 8.96 -10.41
N MET A 155 -1.39 7.88 -9.88
CA MET A 155 -2.08 6.82 -10.63
C MET A 155 -3.49 6.67 -10.11
N TRP A 156 -4.39 6.16 -10.97
CA TRP A 156 -5.77 5.94 -10.59
C TRP A 156 -6.33 4.69 -11.27
N GLY A 157 -7.45 4.23 -10.80
CA GLY A 157 -8.18 3.11 -11.39
C GLY A 157 -9.51 2.83 -10.71
N ILE A 158 -10.07 1.72 -11.13
CA ILE A 158 -11.27 1.14 -10.53
C ILE A 158 -11.00 -0.28 -10.08
N SER A 159 -11.85 -0.81 -9.22
CA SER A 159 -11.79 -2.21 -8.84
C SER A 159 -12.85 -3.02 -9.55
N GLY A 160 -12.58 -4.29 -9.74
CA GLY A 160 -13.48 -5.21 -10.41
C GLY A 160 -13.11 -6.66 -10.18
N ILE A 161 -13.68 -7.54 -10.99
CA ILE A 161 -13.42 -8.98 -10.96
C ILE A 161 -12.54 -9.33 -12.16
N LEU A 162 -11.30 -9.75 -11.90
CA LEU A 162 -10.45 -10.42 -12.86
C LEU A 162 -10.82 -11.90 -12.86
N TYR A 163 -11.12 -12.48 -14.03
CA TYR A 163 -11.64 -13.85 -14.11
C TYR A 163 -11.07 -14.63 -15.29
N ASN A 164 -10.97 -15.94 -15.16
CA ASN A 164 -10.57 -16.85 -16.22
C ASN A 164 -11.81 -17.22 -17.06
N LYS A 165 -11.85 -16.75 -18.33
CA LYS A 165 -12.99 -16.94 -19.24
C LYS A 165 -13.24 -18.40 -19.61
N SER A 166 -12.24 -19.28 -19.47
CA SER A 166 -12.40 -20.70 -19.69
C SER A 166 -13.11 -21.43 -18.53
N LEU A 167 -13.17 -20.79 -17.34
CA LEU A 167 -13.67 -21.40 -16.10
C LEU A 167 -14.94 -20.71 -15.59
N VAL A 168 -15.12 -19.42 -15.92
CA VAL A 168 -16.21 -18.58 -15.41
C VAL A 168 -16.87 -17.83 -16.57
N ASN A 169 -18.20 -17.90 -16.63
CA ASN A 169 -18.97 -17.18 -17.64
C ASN A 169 -18.99 -15.68 -17.35
N LYS A 170 -18.91 -14.86 -18.39
CA LYS A 170 -19.00 -13.39 -18.30
C LYS A 170 -20.28 -12.92 -17.58
N GLU A 171 -21.42 -13.58 -17.79
CA GLU A 171 -22.67 -13.20 -17.12
C GLU A 171 -22.61 -13.35 -15.59
N GLU A 172 -21.84 -14.31 -15.10
CA GLU A 172 -21.68 -14.53 -13.65
C GLU A 172 -20.93 -13.38 -12.96
N VAL A 173 -19.88 -12.87 -13.60
CA VAL A 173 -19.03 -11.81 -13.03
C VAL A 173 -19.64 -10.40 -13.14
N LYS A 174 -20.81 -10.26 -13.74
CA LYS A 174 -21.57 -9.00 -13.75
C LYS A 174 -22.13 -8.62 -12.39
N SER A 175 -22.08 -9.51 -11.40
CA SER A 175 -22.49 -9.27 -10.02
C SER A 175 -21.43 -9.71 -9.05
N TRP A 176 -21.20 -8.93 -7.98
CA TRP A 176 -20.34 -9.34 -6.87
C TRP A 176 -20.79 -10.65 -6.22
N ASN A 177 -22.05 -11.04 -6.38
CA ASN A 177 -22.58 -12.30 -5.83
C ASN A 177 -21.78 -13.53 -6.26
N CYS A 178 -21.13 -13.49 -7.43
CA CYS A 178 -20.32 -14.64 -7.90
C CYS A 178 -19.16 -14.97 -6.93
N LEU A 179 -18.59 -13.99 -6.23
CA LEU A 179 -17.54 -14.24 -5.25
C LEU A 179 -18.08 -15.00 -4.02
N TRP A 180 -19.35 -14.81 -3.69
CA TRP A 180 -20.05 -15.48 -2.57
C TRP A 180 -20.77 -16.77 -2.94
N ASP A 181 -20.81 -17.15 -4.23
CA ASP A 181 -21.46 -18.38 -4.66
C ASP A 181 -20.70 -19.61 -4.12
N PRO A 182 -21.35 -20.50 -3.36
CA PRO A 182 -20.68 -21.70 -2.79
C PRO A 182 -20.00 -22.60 -3.83
N LYS A 183 -20.42 -22.57 -5.12
CA LYS A 183 -19.75 -23.34 -6.19
C LYS A 183 -18.29 -22.89 -6.40
N ASN A 184 -17.93 -21.70 -5.98
CA ASN A 184 -16.61 -21.10 -6.13
C ASN A 184 -15.72 -21.31 -4.89
N GLN A 185 -16.06 -22.27 -4.03
CA GLN A 185 -15.29 -22.61 -2.83
C GLN A 185 -13.81 -22.86 -3.13
N GLY A 186 -12.92 -22.09 -2.47
CA GLY A 186 -11.48 -22.19 -2.65
C GLY A 186 -10.98 -21.76 -4.04
N LYS A 187 -11.74 -20.95 -4.80
CA LYS A 187 -11.44 -20.53 -6.17
C LYS A 187 -11.26 -19.01 -6.34
N VAL A 188 -11.46 -18.26 -5.28
CA VAL A 188 -11.45 -16.80 -5.29
C VAL A 188 -10.21 -16.27 -4.58
N LEU A 189 -9.54 -15.28 -5.17
CA LEU A 189 -8.57 -14.45 -4.46
C LEU A 189 -9.22 -13.13 -4.04
N MET A 190 -8.84 -12.67 -2.88
CA MET A 190 -9.27 -11.38 -2.34
C MET A 190 -8.05 -10.59 -1.88
N LYS A 191 -8.04 -9.29 -2.13
CA LYS A 191 -6.98 -8.41 -1.61
C LYS A 191 -6.89 -8.48 -0.09
N ASP A 192 -5.67 -8.56 0.45
CA ASP A 192 -5.39 -8.43 1.87
C ASP A 192 -5.43 -6.95 2.30
N SER A 193 -6.56 -6.34 2.02
CA SER A 193 -6.87 -4.95 2.26
C SER A 193 -8.24 -4.85 2.91
N TYR A 194 -8.28 -4.36 4.15
CA TYR A 194 -9.56 -4.17 4.85
C TYR A 194 -10.44 -3.11 4.18
N TRP A 195 -9.84 -2.14 3.46
CA TRP A 195 -10.53 -1.13 2.68
C TRP A 195 -11.33 -1.77 1.55
N ASP A 196 -10.66 -2.56 0.71
CA ASP A 196 -11.26 -3.21 -0.46
C ASP A 196 -12.30 -4.25 -0.04
N ALA A 197 -11.94 -5.08 0.96
CA ALA A 197 -12.83 -6.12 1.46
C ALA A 197 -14.10 -5.54 2.10
N TYR A 198 -13.98 -4.45 2.88
CA TYR A 198 -15.11 -3.72 3.44
C TYR A 198 -16.02 -3.19 2.34
N ASN A 199 -15.42 -2.48 1.37
CA ASN A 199 -16.16 -1.78 0.34
C ASN A 199 -17.05 -2.69 -0.49
N ILE A 200 -16.50 -3.76 -1.07
CA ILE A 200 -17.32 -4.68 -1.89
C ILE A 200 -18.36 -5.43 -1.05
N SER A 201 -18.03 -5.73 0.21
CA SER A 201 -18.97 -6.40 1.11
C SER A 201 -20.18 -5.52 1.42
N ILE A 202 -19.98 -4.22 1.69
CA ILE A 202 -21.08 -3.31 1.98
C ILE A 202 -21.89 -2.97 0.72
N ILE A 203 -21.23 -2.76 -0.44
CA ILE A 203 -21.92 -2.52 -1.71
C ILE A 203 -22.81 -3.70 -2.05
N ARG A 204 -22.28 -4.93 -1.95
CA ARG A 204 -23.05 -6.14 -2.18
C ARG A 204 -24.23 -6.26 -1.20
N ALA A 205 -24.00 -6.07 0.08
CA ALA A 205 -25.02 -6.21 1.12
C ALA A 205 -26.16 -5.19 0.97
N ARG A 206 -25.83 -3.96 0.56
CA ARG A 206 -26.78 -2.87 0.35
C ARG A 206 -27.27 -2.75 -1.11
N SER A 207 -26.91 -3.71 -1.99
CA SER A 207 -27.20 -3.63 -3.43
C SER A 207 -28.69 -3.40 -3.76
N ASN A 208 -29.60 -4.07 -3.05
CA ASN A 208 -31.03 -3.89 -3.22
C ASN A 208 -31.51 -2.48 -2.79
N GLU A 209 -30.93 -1.93 -1.74
CA GLU A 209 -31.26 -0.59 -1.27
C GLU A 209 -30.75 0.48 -2.25
N ILE A 210 -29.55 0.26 -2.79
CA ILE A 210 -28.96 1.10 -3.83
C ILE A 210 -29.81 1.06 -5.11
N ALA A 211 -30.18 -0.14 -5.58
CA ALA A 211 -31.01 -0.32 -6.77
C ALA A 211 -32.41 0.30 -6.65
N GLN A 212 -32.97 0.33 -5.44
CA GLN A 212 -34.27 0.96 -5.14
C GLN A 212 -34.16 2.45 -4.84
N GLY A 213 -32.97 3.05 -4.89
CA GLY A 213 -32.75 4.46 -4.58
C GLY A 213 -32.95 4.84 -3.11
N ARG A 214 -33.02 3.86 -2.19
CA ARG A 214 -33.14 4.10 -0.75
C ARG A 214 -31.85 4.59 -0.11
N THR A 215 -30.73 4.29 -0.72
CA THR A 215 -29.42 4.84 -0.42
C THR A 215 -28.63 5.03 -1.71
N SER A 216 -27.67 5.94 -1.72
CA SER A 216 -26.72 6.07 -2.83
C SER A 216 -25.55 5.12 -2.65
N LEU A 217 -24.88 4.75 -3.75
CA LEU A 217 -23.63 4.00 -3.71
C LEU A 217 -22.58 4.69 -2.82
N TYR A 218 -22.44 6.01 -2.97
CA TYR A 218 -21.52 6.82 -2.17
C TYR A 218 -21.84 6.72 -0.67
N SER A 219 -23.12 6.87 -0.28
CA SER A 219 -23.52 6.76 1.12
C SER A 219 -23.31 5.35 1.67
N ALA A 220 -23.64 4.31 0.91
CA ALA A 220 -23.42 2.93 1.32
C ALA A 220 -21.94 2.62 1.56
N ALA A 221 -21.05 3.14 0.69
CA ALA A 221 -19.61 2.92 0.78
C ALA A 221 -18.95 3.71 1.92
N ASN A 222 -19.56 4.81 2.42
CA ASN A 222 -18.87 5.79 3.27
C ASN A 222 -19.55 6.12 4.63
N ASN A 223 -20.73 5.57 4.93
CA ASN A 223 -21.42 5.88 6.21
C ASN A 223 -20.77 5.20 7.43
N HIS A 224 -20.28 3.98 7.28
CA HIS A 224 -19.56 3.21 8.31
C HIS A 224 -20.27 3.16 9.67
N THR A 225 -21.59 3.00 9.68
CA THR A 225 -22.34 2.82 10.93
C THR A 225 -21.93 1.52 11.63
N GLN A 226 -22.23 1.39 12.92
CA GLN A 226 -21.96 0.15 13.64
C GLN A 226 -22.74 -1.03 13.05
N GLU A 227 -23.95 -0.78 12.52
CA GLU A 227 -24.73 -1.77 11.78
C GLU A 227 -24.03 -2.20 10.47
N ASP A 228 -23.50 -1.24 9.70
CA ASP A 228 -22.76 -1.53 8.46
C ASP A 228 -21.50 -2.34 8.74
N ILE A 229 -20.75 -2.01 9.80
CA ILE A 229 -19.55 -2.77 10.19
C ILE A 229 -19.91 -4.22 10.56
N ALA A 230 -21.00 -4.41 11.33
CA ALA A 230 -21.47 -5.76 11.69
C ALA A 230 -21.96 -6.54 10.45
N LEU A 231 -22.65 -5.86 9.53
CA LEU A 231 -23.10 -6.44 8.27
C LEU A 231 -21.93 -6.87 7.40
N VAL A 232 -20.89 -6.04 7.27
CA VAL A 232 -19.65 -6.38 6.56
C VAL A 232 -18.96 -7.58 7.18
N GLU A 233 -18.87 -7.64 8.52
CA GLU A 233 -18.28 -8.81 9.20
C GLU A 233 -19.01 -10.10 8.84
N GLN A 234 -20.33 -10.05 8.79
CA GLN A 234 -21.14 -11.19 8.36
C GLN A 234 -20.87 -11.58 6.90
N GLN A 235 -20.82 -10.58 5.99
CA GLN A 235 -20.51 -10.82 4.57
C GLN A 235 -19.12 -11.47 4.39
N LEU A 236 -18.11 -10.99 5.07
CA LEU A 236 -16.75 -11.54 5.00
C LEU A 236 -16.66 -12.97 5.54
N LYS A 237 -17.37 -13.27 6.63
CA LYS A 237 -17.49 -14.64 7.15
C LYS A 237 -18.16 -15.60 6.14
N MET A 238 -19.16 -15.11 5.40
CA MET A 238 -19.82 -15.87 4.33
C MET A 238 -18.90 -16.07 3.12
N LEU A 239 -18.06 -15.08 2.79
CA LEU A 239 -17.11 -15.14 1.69
C LEU A 239 -15.93 -16.09 1.96
N LYS A 240 -15.51 -16.17 3.21
CA LYS A 240 -14.28 -16.87 3.63
C LYS A 240 -14.12 -18.30 3.08
N PRO A 241 -15.13 -19.17 3.01
CA PRO A 241 -14.98 -20.50 2.42
C PRO A 241 -14.57 -20.49 0.94
N ASN A 242 -14.90 -19.43 0.21
CA ASN A 242 -14.60 -19.30 -1.21
C ASN A 242 -13.16 -18.79 -1.46
N ILE A 243 -12.53 -18.19 -0.43
CA ILE A 243 -11.21 -17.59 -0.56
C ILE A 243 -10.13 -18.66 -0.58
N ALA A 244 -9.37 -18.71 -1.68
CA ALA A 244 -8.16 -19.51 -1.83
C ALA A 244 -6.95 -18.84 -1.15
N GLY A 245 -6.94 -17.51 -1.06
CA GLY A 245 -5.91 -16.72 -0.39
C GLY A 245 -6.27 -15.25 -0.30
N TRP A 246 -5.81 -14.62 0.78
CA TRP A 246 -5.71 -13.17 0.90
C TRP A 246 -4.38 -12.74 0.28
N GLU A 247 -4.42 -11.83 -0.67
CA GLU A 247 -3.25 -11.48 -1.47
C GLU A 247 -2.98 -9.97 -1.46
N ALA A 248 -1.71 -9.60 -1.42
CA ALA A 248 -1.29 -8.21 -1.56
C ALA A 248 -0.89 -7.90 -3.01
N ASP A 249 -0.07 -8.77 -3.64
CA ASP A 249 0.47 -8.54 -4.97
C ASP A 249 0.59 -9.82 -5.83
N PHE A 250 0.59 -11.01 -5.22
CA PHE A 250 0.78 -12.27 -5.95
C PHE A 250 -0.45 -12.73 -6.75
N GLY A 251 -1.61 -12.09 -6.58
CA GLY A 251 -2.87 -12.49 -7.20
C GLY A 251 -2.82 -12.44 -8.72
N LYS A 252 -2.21 -11.40 -9.28
CA LYS A 252 -2.02 -11.25 -10.72
C LYS A 252 -1.26 -12.42 -11.33
N GLU A 253 -0.17 -12.88 -10.70
CA GLU A 253 0.58 -14.06 -11.14
C GLU A 253 -0.19 -15.37 -10.99
N MET A 254 -0.98 -15.53 -9.95
CA MET A 254 -1.79 -16.73 -9.75
C MET A 254 -2.88 -16.85 -10.82
N MET A 255 -3.43 -15.72 -11.26
CA MET A 255 -4.38 -15.66 -12.36
C MET A 255 -3.72 -16.01 -13.69
N THR A 256 -2.53 -15.47 -13.99
CA THR A 256 -1.78 -15.79 -15.23
C THR A 256 -1.43 -17.28 -15.33
N LYS A 257 -1.25 -17.97 -14.20
CA LYS A 257 -1.01 -19.41 -14.15
C LYS A 257 -2.30 -20.26 -14.33
N GLY A 258 -3.46 -19.63 -14.46
CA GLY A 258 -4.76 -20.29 -14.67
C GLY A 258 -5.25 -21.17 -13.50
N LYS A 259 -4.69 -21.00 -12.29
CA LYS A 259 -5.00 -21.82 -11.12
C LYS A 259 -6.21 -21.33 -10.33
N ILE A 260 -6.50 -20.05 -10.43
CA ILE A 260 -7.59 -19.37 -9.74
C ILE A 260 -8.66 -18.99 -10.76
N TRP A 261 -9.92 -19.00 -10.33
CA TRP A 261 -11.05 -18.72 -11.21
C TRP A 261 -11.37 -17.24 -11.28
N MET A 262 -11.32 -16.57 -10.13
CA MET A 262 -11.65 -15.15 -9.99
C MET A 262 -10.78 -14.50 -8.92
N SER A 263 -10.51 -13.21 -9.12
CA SER A 263 -9.83 -12.36 -8.15
C SER A 263 -10.52 -11.01 -8.09
N TYR A 264 -10.75 -10.50 -6.91
CA TYR A 264 -10.90 -9.05 -6.76
C TYR A 264 -9.59 -8.40 -7.21
N ALA A 265 -9.65 -7.49 -8.14
CA ALA A 265 -8.46 -6.88 -8.72
C ALA A 265 -8.62 -5.38 -8.93
N TRP A 266 -7.51 -4.65 -8.81
CA TRP A 266 -7.38 -3.30 -9.30
C TRP A 266 -7.18 -3.32 -10.81
N SER A 267 -7.69 -2.31 -11.51
CA SER A 267 -7.68 -2.28 -12.99
C SER A 267 -6.27 -2.34 -13.59
N GLY A 268 -5.27 -1.73 -12.94
CA GLY A 268 -3.87 -1.81 -13.40
C GLY A 268 -3.32 -3.25 -13.33
N ASP A 269 -3.50 -3.93 -12.19
CA ASP A 269 -3.14 -5.34 -12.05
C ASP A 269 -3.87 -6.23 -13.07
N ALA A 270 -5.14 -5.90 -13.36
CA ALA A 270 -5.93 -6.66 -14.31
C ALA A 270 -5.40 -6.52 -15.75
N VAL A 271 -5.01 -5.31 -16.18
CA VAL A 271 -4.39 -5.09 -17.49
C VAL A 271 -3.11 -5.89 -17.63
N TRP A 272 -2.20 -5.75 -16.66
CA TRP A 272 -0.95 -6.50 -16.64
C TRP A 272 -1.20 -8.02 -16.70
N ALA A 273 -2.11 -8.52 -15.85
CA ALA A 273 -2.40 -9.96 -15.81
C ALA A 273 -3.02 -10.48 -17.10
N ILE A 274 -3.87 -9.72 -17.77
CA ILE A 274 -4.48 -10.08 -19.06
C ILE A 274 -3.41 -10.18 -20.16
N GLU A 275 -2.49 -9.22 -20.23
CA GLU A 275 -1.39 -9.19 -21.19
C GLU A 275 -0.42 -10.36 -20.97
N GLU A 276 0.02 -10.59 -19.76
CA GLU A 276 0.90 -11.71 -19.42
C GLU A 276 0.24 -13.07 -19.64
N ALA A 277 -1.04 -13.22 -19.26
CA ALA A 277 -1.79 -14.45 -19.44
C ALA A 277 -1.96 -14.84 -20.92
N ALA A 278 -2.09 -13.86 -21.83
CA ALA A 278 -2.18 -14.11 -23.26
C ALA A 278 -0.93 -14.83 -23.78
N SER A 279 0.27 -14.50 -23.27
CA SER A 279 1.54 -15.11 -23.64
C SER A 279 1.59 -16.60 -23.33
N VAL A 280 0.90 -17.05 -22.30
CA VAL A 280 0.81 -18.45 -21.82
C VAL A 280 -0.53 -19.13 -22.19
N LYS A 281 -1.33 -18.51 -23.06
CA LYS A 281 -2.62 -19.02 -23.57
C LYS A 281 -3.69 -19.18 -22.47
N VAL A 282 -3.66 -18.34 -21.44
CA VAL A 282 -4.73 -18.20 -20.45
C VAL A 282 -5.55 -16.97 -20.84
N ASP A 283 -6.85 -17.16 -21.07
CA ASP A 283 -7.75 -16.07 -21.46
C ASP A 283 -8.43 -15.47 -20.25
N LEU A 284 -7.96 -14.31 -19.83
CA LEU A 284 -8.51 -13.55 -18.70
C LEU A 284 -9.45 -12.45 -19.19
N GLY A 285 -10.37 -12.04 -18.34
CA GLY A 285 -11.24 -10.90 -18.50
C GLY A 285 -11.37 -10.09 -17.22
N PHE A 286 -11.80 -8.86 -17.36
CA PHE A 286 -12.09 -7.96 -16.24
C PHE A 286 -13.49 -7.41 -16.38
N GLU A 287 -14.25 -7.38 -15.28
CA GLU A 287 -15.62 -6.87 -15.26
C GLU A 287 -15.86 -6.05 -13.99
N VAL A 288 -16.55 -4.93 -14.14
CA VAL A 288 -17.04 -4.11 -13.02
C VAL A 288 -18.50 -4.47 -12.79
N PRO A 289 -18.86 -5.09 -11.66
CA PRO A 289 -20.22 -5.50 -11.37
C PRO A 289 -21.24 -4.35 -11.40
N TYR A 290 -22.50 -4.71 -11.72
CA TYR A 290 -23.57 -3.71 -11.89
C TYR A 290 -23.99 -3.05 -10.58
N GLU A 291 -23.75 -3.68 -9.43
CA GLU A 291 -24.01 -3.09 -8.11
C GLU A 291 -23.15 -1.87 -7.84
N GLY A 292 -22.10 -1.68 -8.62
CA GLY A 292 -21.13 -0.63 -8.48
C GLY A 292 -19.80 -1.09 -7.89
N SER A 293 -18.83 -0.19 -7.88
CA SER A 293 -17.49 -0.45 -7.37
C SER A 293 -16.87 0.82 -6.80
N ASN A 294 -15.58 0.76 -6.48
CA ASN A 294 -14.82 1.95 -6.11
C ASN A 294 -13.96 2.48 -7.26
N VAL A 295 -13.81 3.78 -7.29
CA VAL A 295 -12.72 4.49 -7.94
C VAL A 295 -11.70 4.86 -6.87
N TRP A 296 -10.44 4.69 -7.18
CA TRP A 296 -9.33 4.99 -6.27
C TRP A 296 -8.25 5.79 -7.00
N PHE A 297 -7.44 6.49 -6.24
CA PHE A 297 -6.18 7.06 -6.72
C PHE A 297 -5.12 7.02 -5.63
N ASP A 298 -3.87 6.94 -6.04
CA ASP A 298 -2.73 7.20 -5.20
C ASP A 298 -2.22 8.60 -5.46
N GLY A 299 -1.66 9.22 -4.45
CA GLY A 299 -1.20 10.60 -4.59
C GLY A 299 0.03 10.89 -3.74
N TRP A 300 0.84 11.78 -4.26
CA TRP A 300 2.03 12.27 -3.60
C TRP A 300 1.68 13.37 -2.61
N VAL A 301 2.31 13.30 -1.46
CA VAL A 301 2.23 14.33 -0.42
C VAL A 301 3.62 14.62 0.15
N ILE A 302 3.81 15.84 0.66
CA ILE A 302 5.02 16.26 1.38
C ILE A 302 4.75 16.05 2.87
N PRO A 303 5.36 15.07 3.55
CA PRO A 303 5.13 14.84 4.97
C PRO A 303 5.63 15.99 5.83
N LYS A 304 5.03 16.13 7.01
CA LYS A 304 5.33 17.21 7.99
C LYS A 304 6.80 17.34 8.36
N TYR A 305 7.57 16.27 8.31
CA TYR A 305 8.98 16.25 8.71
C TYR A 305 9.95 16.35 7.53
N ALA A 306 9.46 16.63 6.33
CA ALA A 306 10.25 16.84 5.12
C ALA A 306 11.30 17.97 5.32
N LYS A 307 12.43 17.83 4.65
CA LYS A 307 13.57 18.75 4.75
C LYS A 307 13.89 19.43 3.42
N ASN A 308 13.52 18.81 2.29
CA ASN A 308 13.76 19.35 0.96
C ASN A 308 12.44 19.53 0.19
N THR A 309 11.59 20.42 0.69
CA THR A 309 10.26 20.69 0.11
C THR A 309 10.32 21.32 -1.28
N LYS A 310 11.41 22.07 -1.57
CA LYS A 310 11.63 22.65 -2.91
C LYS A 310 11.81 21.56 -3.95
N ALA A 311 12.79 20.67 -3.77
CA ALA A 311 13.01 19.57 -4.71
C ALA A 311 11.82 18.62 -4.77
N ALA A 312 11.11 18.42 -3.64
CA ALA A 312 9.87 17.65 -3.59
C ALA A 312 8.80 18.26 -4.52
N SER A 313 8.55 19.57 -4.42
CA SER A 313 7.56 20.23 -5.28
C SER A 313 7.92 20.17 -6.77
N TYR A 314 9.20 20.37 -7.11
CA TYR A 314 9.66 20.22 -8.49
C TYR A 314 9.55 18.77 -9.00
N PHE A 315 9.77 17.77 -8.14
CA PHE A 315 9.60 16.38 -8.51
C PHE A 315 8.13 16.07 -8.83
N LEU A 316 7.21 16.63 -8.04
CA LEU A 316 5.78 16.48 -8.30
C LEU A 316 5.35 17.12 -9.62
N ASP A 317 5.87 18.30 -9.93
CA ASP A 317 5.64 18.94 -11.22
C ASP A 317 6.21 18.11 -12.38
N TYR A 318 7.44 17.63 -12.26
CA TYR A 318 8.10 16.76 -13.24
C TYR A 318 7.31 15.48 -13.52
N LEU A 319 6.74 14.84 -12.49
CA LEU A 319 5.90 13.65 -12.66
C LEU A 319 4.62 13.92 -13.46
N CYS A 320 4.14 15.16 -13.49
CA CYS A 320 2.94 15.55 -14.22
C CYS A 320 3.20 15.92 -15.68
N SER A 321 4.45 15.88 -16.17
CA SER A 321 4.72 16.01 -17.60
C SER A 321 4.23 14.77 -18.35
N PRO A 322 3.66 14.93 -19.56
CA PRO A 322 3.12 13.80 -20.35
C PRO A 322 4.16 12.72 -20.63
N GLU A 323 5.39 13.11 -20.93
CA GLU A 323 6.49 12.18 -21.20
C GLU A 323 6.80 11.29 -20.01
N VAL A 324 6.92 11.88 -18.81
CA VAL A 324 7.19 11.13 -17.55
C VAL A 324 6.00 10.27 -17.17
N ALA A 325 4.78 10.76 -17.38
CA ALA A 325 3.57 9.98 -17.14
C ALA A 325 3.53 8.72 -18.01
N LEU A 326 3.86 8.82 -19.30
CA LEU A 326 3.92 7.67 -20.22
C LEU A 326 4.99 6.66 -19.83
N LEU A 327 6.19 7.11 -19.41
CA LEU A 327 7.23 6.21 -18.90
C LEU A 327 6.74 5.39 -17.69
N ASN A 328 6.09 6.05 -16.75
CA ASN A 328 5.56 5.38 -15.56
C ASN A 328 4.41 4.41 -15.91
N MET A 329 3.47 4.81 -16.79
CA MET A 329 2.39 3.94 -17.27
C MET A 329 2.93 2.67 -17.93
N GLY A 330 3.93 2.82 -18.82
CA GLY A 330 4.54 1.69 -19.53
C GLY A 330 5.27 0.71 -18.60
N THR A 331 5.72 1.16 -17.42
CA THR A 331 6.40 0.30 -16.45
C THR A 331 5.42 -0.37 -15.48
N THR A 332 4.44 0.39 -15.01
CA THR A 332 3.57 -0.04 -13.90
C THR A 332 2.30 -0.76 -14.38
N GLY A 333 1.88 -0.54 -15.64
CA GLY A 333 0.58 -0.98 -16.16
C GLY A 333 -0.61 -0.15 -15.64
N TYR A 334 -0.37 0.79 -14.73
CA TYR A 334 -1.41 1.64 -14.15
C TYR A 334 -1.66 2.88 -14.96
N THR A 335 -2.84 3.44 -14.83
CA THR A 335 -3.27 4.63 -15.57
C THR A 335 -2.84 5.90 -14.82
N SER A 336 -2.11 6.79 -15.53
CA SER A 336 -1.75 8.09 -14.97
C SER A 336 -2.98 8.99 -14.84
N VAL A 337 -2.92 9.91 -13.88
CA VAL A 337 -3.92 10.97 -13.68
C VAL A 337 -3.84 12.10 -14.71
N ILE A 338 -2.85 12.06 -15.60
CA ILE A 338 -2.59 13.12 -16.57
C ILE A 338 -3.56 13.01 -17.76
N ALA A 339 -4.23 14.11 -18.08
CA ALA A 339 -5.30 14.15 -19.08
C ALA A 339 -4.97 15.16 -20.21
N THR A 340 -3.82 14.99 -20.84
CA THR A 340 -3.39 15.82 -21.98
C THR A 340 -3.71 15.16 -23.32
N PRO A 341 -3.73 15.93 -24.45
CA PRO A 341 -3.87 15.36 -25.77
C PRO A 341 -2.81 14.31 -26.12
N GLU A 342 -1.58 14.48 -25.66
CA GLU A 342 -0.47 13.56 -25.89
C GLU A 342 -0.71 12.20 -25.21
N ILE A 343 -1.26 12.20 -24.00
CA ILE A 343 -1.65 10.97 -23.31
C ILE A 343 -2.81 10.30 -24.05
N LEU A 344 -3.83 11.07 -24.46
CA LEU A 344 -4.98 10.53 -25.17
C LEU A 344 -4.54 9.89 -26.50
N GLU A 345 -3.66 10.54 -27.26
CA GLU A 345 -3.12 10.02 -28.50
C GLU A 345 -2.32 8.73 -28.27
N ALA A 346 -1.40 8.73 -27.30
CA ALA A 346 -0.57 7.58 -26.97
C ALA A 346 -1.36 6.37 -26.46
N GLN A 347 -2.53 6.59 -25.85
CA GLN A 347 -3.40 5.54 -25.33
C GLN A 347 -4.50 5.10 -26.31
N THR A 348 -4.61 5.76 -27.47
CA THR A 348 -5.57 5.38 -28.51
C THR A 348 -5.08 4.12 -29.24
N ASP A 349 -5.94 3.09 -29.26
CA ASP A 349 -5.66 1.80 -29.90
C ASP A 349 -6.69 1.52 -31.02
N THR A 350 -6.30 1.69 -32.25
CA THR A 350 -7.15 1.50 -33.45
C THR A 350 -7.49 0.03 -33.72
N SER A 351 -6.88 -0.92 -33.02
CA SER A 351 -7.22 -2.35 -33.10
C SER A 351 -8.51 -2.70 -32.33
N LEU A 352 -8.92 -1.84 -31.42
CA LEU A 352 -10.14 -2.01 -30.64
C LEU A 352 -11.38 -1.78 -31.55
N THR A 353 -12.45 -2.52 -31.26
CA THR A 353 -13.67 -2.50 -32.08
C THR A 353 -14.82 -1.66 -31.49
N LYS A 354 -14.66 -1.24 -30.23
CA LYS A 354 -15.70 -0.48 -29.50
C LYS A 354 -15.12 0.80 -28.92
N PRO A 355 -15.65 1.95 -29.28
CA PRO A 355 -15.25 3.22 -28.68
C PRO A 355 -15.78 3.34 -27.25
N VAL A 356 -15.06 4.11 -26.45
CA VAL A 356 -15.36 4.40 -25.04
C VAL A 356 -15.59 5.90 -24.85
N ASN A 357 -16.54 6.27 -24.02
CA ASN A 357 -16.76 7.65 -23.64
C ASN A 357 -15.90 7.99 -22.40
N VAL A 358 -14.79 8.66 -22.64
CA VAL A 358 -13.85 9.10 -21.59
C VAL A 358 -13.81 10.62 -21.43
N SER A 359 -14.89 11.29 -21.85
CA SER A 359 -15.01 12.76 -21.76
C SER A 359 -14.99 13.29 -20.33
N TYR A 360 -15.33 12.49 -19.33
CA TYR A 360 -15.21 12.85 -17.93
C TYR A 360 -13.76 13.06 -17.50
N PHE A 361 -12.81 12.36 -18.17
CA PHE A 361 -11.41 12.39 -17.83
C PHE A 361 -10.61 13.37 -18.71
N PHE A 362 -10.78 13.29 -20.04
CA PHE A 362 -10.03 14.09 -21.03
C PHE A 362 -10.77 15.35 -21.54
N GLY A 363 -12.03 15.54 -21.13
CA GLY A 363 -12.85 16.64 -21.61
C GLY A 363 -13.80 16.27 -22.77
N THR A 364 -14.63 17.22 -23.17
CA THR A 364 -15.80 17.00 -24.05
C THR A 364 -15.50 16.42 -25.45
N GLY A 365 -14.28 16.56 -25.94
CA GLY A 365 -13.85 15.98 -27.22
C GLY A 365 -13.70 14.46 -27.20
N ALA A 366 -13.50 13.84 -26.01
CA ALA A 366 -13.21 12.42 -25.87
C ALA A 366 -14.46 11.55 -25.60
N ARG A 367 -15.53 11.73 -26.39
CA ARG A 367 -16.79 10.99 -26.22
C ARG A 367 -16.84 9.64 -26.93
N SER A 368 -15.95 9.41 -27.89
CA SER A 368 -15.91 8.18 -28.69
C SER A 368 -14.48 7.90 -29.10
N VAL A 369 -13.72 7.26 -28.23
CA VAL A 369 -12.28 7.01 -28.40
C VAL A 369 -12.02 5.52 -28.36
N MET A 370 -11.20 5.02 -29.26
CA MET A 370 -10.69 3.65 -29.23
C MET A 370 -9.57 3.57 -28.19
N ILE A 371 -9.91 3.18 -26.96
CA ILE A 371 -9.01 3.15 -25.81
C ILE A 371 -9.34 1.95 -24.92
N ASN A 372 -8.35 1.43 -24.20
CA ASN A 372 -8.55 0.27 -23.31
C ASN A 372 -9.58 0.59 -22.22
N PRO A 373 -10.77 -0.07 -22.21
CA PRO A 373 -11.85 0.23 -21.27
C PRO A 373 -11.56 -0.22 -19.83
N ILE A 374 -10.49 -0.95 -19.57
CA ILE A 374 -10.06 -1.33 -18.22
C ILE A 374 -9.24 -0.19 -17.60
N GLN A 375 -8.36 0.42 -18.40
CA GLN A 375 -7.55 1.57 -17.98
C GLN A 375 -8.37 2.87 -17.95
N TYR A 376 -9.21 3.07 -18.97
CA TYR A 376 -10.10 4.22 -19.09
C TYR A 376 -11.55 3.74 -19.24
N PRO A 377 -12.24 3.46 -18.12
CA PRO A 377 -13.61 2.96 -18.16
C PRO A 377 -14.57 3.92 -18.85
N ASP A 378 -15.60 3.37 -19.49
CA ASP A 378 -16.67 4.20 -20.02
C ASP A 378 -17.36 5.03 -18.92
N SER A 379 -17.85 6.20 -19.28
CA SER A 379 -18.58 7.09 -18.38
C SER A 379 -19.74 6.41 -17.65
N ILE A 380 -20.39 5.43 -18.29
CA ILE A 380 -21.46 4.62 -17.67
C ILE A 380 -20.90 3.79 -16.50
N VAL A 381 -19.68 3.25 -16.65
CA VAL A 381 -19.02 2.47 -15.60
C VAL A 381 -18.58 3.36 -14.46
N ILE A 382 -17.96 4.50 -14.75
CA ILE A 382 -17.51 5.47 -13.74
C ILE A 382 -18.68 6.01 -12.92
N ASN A 383 -19.83 6.27 -13.51
CA ASN A 383 -21.02 6.77 -12.82
C ASN A 383 -21.59 5.78 -11.78
N ARG A 384 -21.17 4.52 -11.82
CA ARG A 384 -21.46 3.50 -10.80
C ARG A 384 -20.25 3.13 -9.95
N CYS A 385 -19.26 4.02 -9.85
CA CYS A 385 -18.13 3.91 -8.92
C CYS A 385 -18.15 5.05 -7.92
N ALA A 386 -17.79 4.78 -6.68
CA ALA A 386 -17.66 5.77 -5.62
C ALA A 386 -16.23 5.80 -5.07
N ILE A 387 -15.76 6.97 -4.69
CA ILE A 387 -14.53 7.06 -3.91
C ILE A 387 -14.79 6.61 -2.47
N ILE A 388 -13.81 5.94 -1.87
CA ILE A 388 -13.87 5.52 -0.47
C ILE A 388 -13.09 6.52 0.37
N HIS A 389 -13.73 7.02 1.42
CA HIS A 389 -13.13 7.89 2.42
C HIS A 389 -12.49 7.13 3.57
N ASP A 390 -11.69 7.83 4.38
CA ASP A 390 -11.13 7.29 5.61
C ASP A 390 -12.27 6.90 6.58
N PHE A 391 -12.10 5.80 7.31
CA PHE A 391 -13.04 5.38 8.37
C PHE A 391 -13.04 6.32 9.57
N LEU A 392 -12.16 7.31 9.62
CA LEU A 392 -12.02 8.33 10.66
C LEU A 392 -11.90 7.68 12.07
N ASP A 393 -12.83 8.00 12.97
CA ASP A 393 -12.92 7.46 14.33
C ASP A 393 -13.30 5.98 14.38
N LYS A 394 -13.78 5.40 13.27
CA LYS A 394 -14.15 3.98 13.16
C LYS A 394 -13.00 3.07 12.74
N ASN A 395 -11.83 3.62 12.41
CA ASN A 395 -10.68 2.83 11.92
C ASN A 395 -10.33 1.64 12.82
N GLU A 396 -10.27 1.86 14.13
CA GLU A 396 -9.91 0.82 15.09
C GLU A 396 -10.95 -0.31 15.11
N ILE A 397 -12.23 0.04 15.14
CA ILE A 397 -13.34 -0.93 15.12
C ILE A 397 -13.35 -1.74 13.82
N VAL A 398 -13.07 -1.08 12.68
CA VAL A 398 -13.00 -1.76 11.37
C VAL A 398 -11.80 -2.71 11.31
N LEU A 399 -10.64 -2.32 11.84
CA LEU A 399 -9.46 -3.19 11.93
C LEU A 399 -9.70 -4.41 12.83
N GLU A 400 -10.37 -4.22 13.96
CA GLU A 400 -10.77 -5.34 14.82
C GLU A 400 -11.77 -6.28 14.13
N MET A 401 -12.76 -5.73 13.43
CA MET A 401 -13.70 -6.49 12.61
C MET A 401 -12.97 -7.30 11.55
N TRP A 402 -12.03 -6.67 10.82
CA TRP A 402 -11.22 -7.31 9.80
C TRP A 402 -10.42 -8.50 10.36
N SER A 403 -9.73 -8.29 11.49
CA SER A 403 -8.98 -9.33 12.19
C SER A 403 -9.88 -10.53 12.59
N ARG A 404 -11.09 -10.27 13.08
CA ARG A 404 -12.07 -11.34 13.41
C ARG A 404 -12.55 -12.07 12.15
N ALA A 405 -12.82 -11.34 11.06
CA ALA A 405 -13.33 -11.92 9.81
C ALA A 405 -12.29 -12.80 9.13
N LYS A 406 -11.03 -12.36 9.05
CA LYS A 406 -9.92 -13.18 8.55
C LYS A 406 -9.67 -14.41 9.43
N GLY A 407 -9.93 -14.32 10.71
CA GLY A 407 -9.60 -15.36 11.69
C GLY A 407 -8.11 -15.45 11.98
N ASP A 408 -7.41 -14.33 11.85
CA ASP A 408 -5.99 -14.20 12.20
C ASP A 408 -5.78 -14.17 13.71
N ASN A 409 -6.85 -14.02 14.49
CA ASN A 409 -6.80 -14.14 15.93
C ASN A 409 -6.50 -15.58 16.31
N LEU A 410 -5.31 -15.82 16.81
CA LEU A 410 -4.97 -17.07 17.50
C LEU A 410 -6.11 -17.38 18.49
N ASN A 411 -6.76 -18.52 18.30
CA ASN A 411 -7.74 -19.01 19.28
C ASN A 411 -7.09 -18.93 20.67
N ARG A 412 -7.80 -18.32 21.62
CA ARG A 412 -7.31 -18.11 22.99
C ARG A 412 -6.68 -19.39 23.57
N THR A 413 -7.24 -20.54 23.24
CA THR A 413 -6.70 -21.86 23.62
C THR A 413 -5.34 -22.13 22.95
N ALA A 414 -5.18 -21.84 21.67
CA ALA A 414 -3.93 -22.01 20.95
C ALA A 414 -2.85 -21.04 21.47
N ALA A 415 -3.21 -19.78 21.77
CA ALA A 415 -2.30 -18.82 22.38
C ALA A 415 -1.82 -19.29 23.76
N ILE A 416 -2.72 -19.83 24.60
CA ILE A 416 -2.38 -20.40 25.91
C ILE A 416 -1.46 -21.60 25.73
N LEU A 417 -1.74 -22.49 24.79
CA LEU A 417 -0.89 -23.67 24.53
C LEU A 417 0.53 -23.27 24.06
N ILE A 418 0.63 -22.30 23.19
CA ILE A 418 1.93 -21.77 22.72
C ILE A 418 2.68 -21.15 23.90
N PHE A 419 2.02 -20.31 24.69
CA PHE A 419 2.63 -19.66 25.85
C PHE A 419 3.09 -20.69 26.89
N THR A 420 2.26 -21.70 27.21
CA THR A 420 2.60 -22.76 28.17
C THR A 420 3.75 -23.62 27.64
N PHE A 421 3.81 -23.91 26.35
CA PHE A 421 4.93 -24.62 25.73
C PHE A 421 6.25 -23.85 25.89
N PHE A 422 6.29 -22.57 25.56
CA PHE A 422 7.51 -21.76 25.70
C PHE A 422 7.90 -21.56 27.17
N LEU A 423 6.93 -21.44 28.08
CA LEU A 423 7.18 -21.38 29.51
C LEU A 423 7.82 -22.69 30.01
N ALA A 424 7.24 -23.83 29.65
CA ALA A 424 7.78 -25.15 29.99
C ALA A 424 9.20 -25.38 29.43
N LEU A 425 9.44 -24.95 28.18
CA LEU A 425 10.75 -25.01 27.54
C LEU A 425 11.79 -24.15 28.29
N THR A 426 11.40 -22.95 28.72
CA THR A 426 12.27 -22.04 29.49
C THR A 426 12.60 -22.64 30.86
N ILE A 427 11.61 -23.19 31.56
CA ILE A 427 11.80 -23.89 32.85
C ILE A 427 12.74 -25.09 32.65
N TRP A 428 12.55 -25.88 31.61
CA TRP A 428 13.39 -27.03 31.31
C TRP A 428 14.85 -26.66 31.01
N ILE A 429 15.07 -25.60 30.21
CA ILE A 429 16.41 -25.08 29.91
C ILE A 429 17.11 -24.57 31.18
N THR A 430 16.40 -23.82 32.02
CA THR A 430 16.94 -23.29 33.28
C THR A 430 17.24 -24.42 34.27
N TYR A 431 16.33 -25.41 34.40
CA TYR A 431 16.57 -26.59 35.20
C TYR A 431 17.80 -27.40 34.73
N ARG A 432 17.93 -27.62 33.43
CA ARG A 432 19.14 -28.29 32.86
C ARG A 432 20.43 -27.52 33.14
N ARG A 433 20.39 -26.19 33.02
CA ARG A 433 21.56 -25.34 33.35
C ARG A 433 21.90 -25.41 34.82
N PHE A 434 20.90 -25.33 35.69
CA PHE A 434 21.08 -25.44 37.13
C PHE A 434 21.60 -26.83 37.56
N SER A 435 21.02 -27.90 37.05
CA SER A 435 21.49 -29.28 37.31
C SER A 435 22.96 -29.48 36.91
N ARG A 436 23.33 -28.99 35.73
CA ARG A 436 24.76 -29.04 35.29
C ARG A 436 25.68 -28.22 36.18
N TYR A 437 25.20 -27.07 36.67
CA TYR A 437 25.96 -26.25 37.61
C TYR A 437 26.16 -26.95 38.95
N VAL A 438 25.13 -27.54 39.50
CA VAL A 438 25.19 -28.32 40.77
C VAL A 438 26.11 -29.50 40.64
N ILE A 439 26.03 -30.30 39.57
CA ILE A 439 26.92 -31.45 39.31
C ILE A 439 28.36 -30.98 39.21
N LYS A 440 28.64 -29.90 38.45
CA LYS A 440 30.01 -29.34 38.37
C LYS A 440 30.54 -28.86 39.73
N ARG A 441 29.67 -28.31 40.59
CA ARG A 441 30.04 -27.85 41.92
C ARG A 441 30.37 -29.02 42.83
N HIS A 442 29.57 -30.08 42.79
CA HIS A 442 29.85 -31.32 43.53
C HIS A 442 31.18 -32.00 43.09
N HIS A 443 31.43 -32.11 41.80
CA HIS A 443 32.71 -32.65 41.31
C HIS A 443 33.91 -31.82 41.75
N ARG A 444 33.79 -30.48 41.76
CA ARG A 444 34.87 -29.60 42.26
C ARG A 444 35.11 -29.79 43.78
N GLN A 445 34.06 -29.92 44.56
CA GLN A 445 34.16 -30.17 46.02
C GLN A 445 34.78 -31.53 46.32
N TRP A 446 34.42 -32.55 45.55
CA TRP A 446 35.01 -33.91 45.69
C TRP A 446 36.47 -33.94 45.29
N ALA A 447 36.86 -33.31 44.22
CA ALA A 447 38.27 -33.19 43.80
C ALA A 447 39.12 -32.44 44.83
N ASN A 448 38.58 -31.37 45.44
CA ASN A 448 39.25 -30.61 46.50
C ASN A 448 39.37 -31.40 47.82
N ARG A 449 38.45 -32.33 48.11
CA ARG A 449 38.53 -33.22 49.29
C ARG A 449 39.63 -34.30 49.08
N LYS A 450 39.71 -34.91 47.90
CA LYS A 450 40.75 -35.88 47.57
C LYS A 450 42.19 -35.30 47.61
N SER A 451 42.35 -34.05 47.22
CA SER A 451 43.68 -33.40 47.28
C SER A 451 44.12 -33.04 48.68
N LYS A 452 43.23 -33.01 49.66
CA LYS A 452 43.55 -32.76 51.09
C LYS A 452 43.81 -34.03 51.89
N THR A 453 43.57 -35.23 51.35
CA THR A 453 43.77 -36.51 52.02
C THR A 453 45.06 -37.20 51.57
N ILE A 454 45.87 -36.59 50.72
CA ILE A 454 47.13 -37.09 50.17
C ILE A 454 48.33 -36.20 50.64
N ILE A 455 48.11 -35.40 51.68
CA ILE A 455 49.20 -34.77 52.47
C ILE A 455 49.04 -35.28 53.91
#